data_91004d5858e0bf49927c7a89cc46f680
#
_entry.id   91004d5858e0bf49927c7a89cc46f680
#
_cell.length_a   1.000
_cell.length_b   1.000
_cell.length_c   1.000
_cell.angle_alpha   90.00
_cell.angle_beta   90.00
_cell.angle_gamma   90.00
#
_symmetry.space_group_name_H-M   'P 1'
#
loop_
_entity.id
_entity.type
_entity.pdbx_description
1 polymer ?
#
loop_
_entity_poly.entity_id
_entity_poly.type
_entity_poly.pdbx_seq_one_letter_code
_entity_poly.pdbx_strand_id
1 'polypeptide(L)'
;QPTFTYHGFRFVELTGFREKPSLSDFEGQVIYDEMETTGNLETSDPMINRIYKNAYWGIRGNYRGMPTDCPQRDERMGWLGDRAVGSQGESYIFNNHLLYAKWLDDIEQTQKENGAVPDVAPNYWDVCTDNMTWPGAYLIIANMLYDQFGDKQPIIKHYPSMKKWMRYMKDKYMVDHIMTKDNFGDWCMPPESPELIHSKDPSRITEAAVLGTTFYYYLSNLMVRFAALAGYPQDADNFRKESELVKEAFNSKYLHTELGYYSNNTVTANILSLRFGMVPEAYKEVVF
;
A
#
# COMPACT_ATOMS: atom_id res chain seq x y z
N GLN A 1 30.56 5.81 16.58
CA GLN A 1 29.41 5.14 15.98
C GLN A 1 28.14 5.63 16.69
N PRO A 2 27.12 6.10 15.96
CA PRO A 2 25.82 6.43 16.55
C PRO A 2 25.22 5.19 17.23
N THR A 3 24.51 5.40 18.34
CA THR A 3 23.81 4.35 19.06
C THR A 3 22.31 4.49 18.83
N PHE A 4 21.65 3.41 18.45
CA PHE A 4 20.20 3.35 18.18
C PHE A 4 19.72 4.28 17.05
N THR A 5 20.60 4.66 16.13
CA THR A 5 20.24 5.46 14.95
C THR A 5 21.02 5.00 13.71
N TYR A 6 20.48 5.25 12.55
CA TYR A 6 21.11 5.00 11.25
C TYR A 6 20.80 6.14 10.29
N HIS A 7 21.59 6.26 9.24
CA HIS A 7 21.45 7.33 8.26
C HIS A 7 21.60 6.78 6.85
N GLY A 8 20.83 7.33 5.91
CA GLY A 8 21.08 7.17 4.49
C GLY A 8 21.88 8.37 3.99
N PHE A 9 23.01 8.14 3.33
CA PHE A 9 23.91 9.21 2.87
C PHE A 9 24.71 8.80 1.65
N ARG A 10 25.21 9.78 0.93
CA ARG A 10 26.16 9.61 -0.19
C ARG A 10 27.55 10.15 0.14
N PHE A 11 27.62 11.14 1.03
CA PHE A 11 28.84 11.82 1.42
C PHE A 11 28.88 11.98 2.92
N VAL A 12 30.09 11.97 3.48
CA VAL A 12 30.35 12.21 4.89
C VAL A 12 31.34 13.35 4.98
N GLU A 13 30.97 14.44 5.65
CA GLU A 13 31.86 15.53 5.99
C GLU A 13 32.48 15.29 7.35
N LEU A 14 33.78 15.47 7.44
CA LEU A 14 34.55 15.21 8.65
C LEU A 14 35.24 16.49 9.10
N THR A 15 35.03 16.90 10.35
CA THR A 15 35.64 18.09 10.94
C THR A 15 36.31 17.74 12.27
N GLY A 16 37.21 18.59 12.75
CA GLY A 16 37.83 18.48 14.06
C GLY A 16 39.06 17.57 14.16
N PHE A 17 39.56 17.03 13.03
CA PHE A 17 40.78 16.25 13.00
C PHE A 17 42.00 17.16 13.00
N ARG A 18 43.04 16.78 13.75
CA ARG A 18 44.33 17.49 13.75
C ARG A 18 45.12 17.26 12.46
N GLU A 19 45.02 16.07 11.90
CA GLU A 19 45.62 15.65 10.64
C GLU A 19 44.54 15.05 9.73
N LYS A 20 44.79 15.10 8.41
CA LYS A 20 43.86 14.51 7.44
C LYS A 20 43.82 12.98 7.63
N PRO A 21 42.67 12.39 8.00
CA PRO A 21 42.58 10.95 8.18
C PRO A 21 42.69 10.21 6.84
N SER A 22 43.13 8.95 6.91
CA SER A 22 43.15 8.03 5.78
C SER A 22 41.73 7.45 5.54
N LEU A 23 41.48 7.03 4.30
CA LEU A 23 40.23 6.29 3.99
C LEU A 23 40.10 4.98 4.77
N SER A 24 41.25 4.36 5.11
CA SER A 24 41.30 3.13 5.91
C SER A 24 40.86 3.31 7.38
N ASP A 25 40.75 4.55 7.87
CA ASP A 25 40.29 4.85 9.21
C ASP A 25 38.75 4.83 9.33
N PHE A 26 38.06 4.63 8.22
CA PHE A 26 36.60 4.64 8.16
C PHE A 26 36.04 3.35 7.56
N GLU A 27 34.97 2.86 8.16
CA GLU A 27 34.21 1.72 7.70
C GLU A 27 32.74 2.10 7.58
N GLY A 28 32.13 1.86 6.42
CA GLY A 28 30.69 1.99 6.20
C GLY A 28 29.99 0.67 6.57
N GLN A 29 29.13 0.71 7.60
CA GLN A 29 28.37 -0.46 8.01
C GLN A 29 26.95 -0.38 7.44
N VAL A 30 26.56 -1.36 6.63
CA VAL A 30 25.20 -1.51 6.12
C VAL A 30 24.37 -2.25 7.17
N ILE A 31 23.29 -1.61 7.62
CA ILE A 31 22.38 -2.18 8.61
C ILE A 31 21.05 -2.51 7.93
N TYR A 32 20.54 -3.72 8.14
CA TYR A 32 19.26 -4.21 7.61
C TYR A 32 18.81 -5.41 8.43
N ASP A 33 17.50 -5.76 8.33
CA ASP A 33 17.02 -7.02 8.88
C ASP A 33 17.59 -8.17 8.06
N GLU A 34 18.13 -9.19 8.73
CA GLU A 34 18.61 -10.39 8.05
C GLU A 34 17.44 -11.10 7.38
N MET A 35 17.55 -11.27 6.08
CA MET A 35 16.49 -11.83 5.26
C MET A 35 17.07 -12.56 4.06
N GLU A 36 16.58 -13.77 3.82
CA GLU A 36 16.99 -14.58 2.68
C GLU A 36 16.56 -13.90 1.37
N THR A 37 17.49 -13.79 0.43
CA THR A 37 17.19 -13.41 -0.95
C THR A 37 16.76 -14.66 -1.71
N THR A 38 15.49 -14.74 -2.10
CA THR A 38 14.89 -15.90 -2.76
C THR A 38 14.72 -15.72 -4.26
N GLY A 39 14.75 -14.46 -4.73
CA GLY A 39 14.59 -14.13 -6.15
C GLY A 39 15.81 -13.45 -6.74
N ASN A 40 16.05 -13.74 -8.02
CA ASN A 40 17.06 -13.06 -8.81
C ASN A 40 16.53 -12.85 -10.24
N LEU A 41 16.87 -11.70 -10.81
CA LEU A 41 16.55 -11.38 -12.21
C LEU A 41 17.82 -10.91 -12.91
N GLU A 42 18.13 -11.59 -14.01
CA GLU A 42 19.19 -11.19 -14.95
C GLU A 42 18.66 -11.27 -16.37
N THR A 43 18.88 -10.22 -17.16
CA THR A 43 18.44 -10.10 -18.53
C THR A 43 19.60 -9.66 -19.43
N SER A 44 19.42 -9.73 -20.75
CA SER A 44 20.37 -9.19 -21.73
C SER A 44 20.43 -7.65 -21.74
N ASP A 45 19.44 -6.97 -21.13
CA ASP A 45 19.38 -5.52 -21.06
C ASP A 45 20.01 -5.00 -19.76
N PRO A 46 21.16 -4.28 -19.83
CA PRO A 46 21.83 -3.77 -18.65
C PRO A 46 21.02 -2.70 -17.89
N MET A 47 20.07 -2.01 -18.54
CA MET A 47 19.19 -1.05 -17.89
C MET A 47 18.20 -1.76 -16.97
N ILE A 48 17.58 -2.84 -17.43
CA ILE A 48 16.65 -3.65 -16.62
C ILE A 48 17.40 -4.24 -15.42
N ASN A 49 18.60 -4.78 -15.62
CA ASN A 49 19.41 -5.32 -14.53
C ASN A 49 19.77 -4.24 -13.51
N ARG A 50 20.01 -3.00 -13.97
CA ARG A 50 20.29 -1.86 -13.08
C ARG A 50 19.04 -1.45 -12.28
N ILE A 51 17.86 -1.43 -12.90
CA ILE A 51 16.58 -1.15 -12.24
C ILE A 51 16.34 -2.20 -11.14
N TYR A 52 16.48 -3.49 -11.45
CA TYR A 52 16.37 -4.57 -10.47
C TYR A 52 17.31 -4.39 -9.28
N LYS A 53 18.58 -4.10 -9.54
CA LYS A 53 19.58 -3.88 -8.50
C LYS A 53 19.25 -2.67 -7.62
N ASN A 54 18.74 -1.60 -8.20
CA ASN A 54 18.30 -0.43 -7.45
C ASN A 54 17.09 -0.76 -6.56
N ALA A 55 16.11 -1.51 -7.08
CA ALA A 55 14.96 -1.98 -6.31
C ALA A 55 15.40 -2.88 -5.14
N TYR A 56 16.29 -3.85 -5.38
CA TYR A 56 16.85 -4.73 -4.35
C TYR A 56 17.42 -3.94 -3.17
N TRP A 57 18.31 -2.97 -3.44
CA TRP A 57 18.94 -2.17 -2.40
C TRP A 57 17.97 -1.18 -1.73
N GLY A 58 17.02 -0.62 -2.48
CA GLY A 58 15.97 0.24 -1.94
C GLY A 58 15.07 -0.50 -0.95
N ILE A 59 14.63 -1.69 -1.31
CA ILE A 59 13.79 -2.55 -0.45
C ILE A 59 14.58 -2.95 0.81
N ARG A 60 15.77 -3.52 0.63
CA ARG A 60 16.63 -3.97 1.73
C ARG A 60 16.96 -2.85 2.71
N GLY A 61 17.20 -1.63 2.20
CA GLY A 61 17.46 -0.44 2.99
C GLY A 61 16.30 -0.01 3.89
N ASN A 62 15.08 -0.44 3.57
CA ASN A 62 13.85 -0.08 4.29
C ASN A 62 13.31 -1.18 5.22
N TYR A 63 14.05 -2.26 5.43
CA TYR A 63 13.67 -3.30 6.40
C TYR A 63 14.41 -3.09 7.72
N ARG A 64 13.66 -2.71 8.79
CA ARG A 64 14.17 -2.37 10.13
C ARG A 64 13.19 -2.80 11.21
N GLY A 65 12.89 -4.10 11.33
CA GLY A 65 11.86 -4.65 12.22
C GLY A 65 10.44 -4.30 11.79
N MET A 66 10.31 -3.42 10.82
CA MET A 66 9.11 -3.06 10.06
C MET A 66 9.56 -2.53 8.69
N PRO A 67 8.70 -2.55 7.68
CA PRO A 67 8.99 -1.88 6.41
C PRO A 67 8.82 -0.36 6.58
N THR A 68 9.88 0.40 6.30
CA THR A 68 9.86 1.88 6.36
C THR A 68 9.67 2.50 4.97
N ASP A 69 9.14 3.71 4.93
CA ASP A 69 8.95 4.49 3.70
C ASP A 69 10.27 4.93 3.07
N CYS A 70 11.25 5.26 3.90
CA CYS A 70 12.52 5.81 3.45
C CYS A 70 13.68 5.50 4.41
N PRO A 71 14.95 5.39 3.90
CA PRO A 71 16.11 5.17 4.76
C PRO A 71 16.89 6.46 5.07
N GLN A 72 16.62 7.61 4.38
CA GLN A 72 17.58 8.73 4.29
C GLN A 72 17.11 10.05 4.89
N ARG A 73 15.88 10.19 5.34
CA ARG A 73 15.35 11.44 5.92
C ARG A 73 14.73 11.21 7.28
N ASP A 74 14.36 12.29 7.98
CA ASP A 74 13.74 12.25 9.30
C ASP A 74 12.25 11.89 9.25
N GLU A 75 11.94 10.77 8.65
CA GLU A 75 10.64 10.14 8.55
C GLU A 75 10.77 8.68 8.99
N ARG A 76 11.11 7.77 8.10
CA ARG A 76 11.41 6.36 8.40
C ARG A 76 10.32 5.68 9.21
N MET A 77 9.09 5.82 8.74
CA MET A 77 7.88 5.29 9.38
C MET A 77 7.31 4.12 8.59
N GLY A 78 6.53 3.31 9.26
CA GLY A 78 5.77 2.22 8.64
C GLY A 78 4.50 2.72 7.94
N TRP A 79 4.65 3.54 6.89
CA TRP A 79 3.52 3.98 6.07
C TRP A 79 2.84 2.80 5.38
N LEU A 80 1.53 2.67 5.60
CA LEU A 80 0.78 1.51 5.12
C LEU A 80 0.63 1.52 3.59
N GLY A 81 0.34 2.67 3.02
CA GLY A 81 0.13 2.81 1.57
C GLY A 81 1.32 2.38 0.73
N ASP A 82 2.54 2.71 1.17
CA ASP A 82 3.78 2.34 0.48
C ASP A 82 3.90 0.81 0.32
N ARG A 83 3.42 0.06 1.32
CA ARG A 83 3.51 -1.40 1.33
C ARG A 83 2.27 -2.08 0.75
N ALA A 84 1.12 -1.40 0.71
CA ALA A 84 -0.04 -1.89 -0.02
C ALA A 84 0.29 -2.17 -1.50
N VAL A 85 1.10 -1.32 -2.12
CA VAL A 85 1.50 -1.48 -3.52
C VAL A 85 2.79 -2.28 -3.71
N GLY A 86 3.72 -2.24 -2.75
CA GLY A 86 5.08 -2.81 -2.89
C GLY A 86 5.21 -4.26 -2.42
N SER A 87 4.48 -4.66 -1.39
CA SER A 87 4.71 -5.91 -0.65
C SER A 87 4.77 -7.18 -1.51
N GLN A 88 3.92 -7.29 -2.51
CA GLN A 88 3.92 -8.44 -3.41
C GLN A 88 5.18 -8.48 -4.28
N GLY A 89 5.60 -7.36 -4.84
CA GLY A 89 6.83 -7.26 -5.63
C GLY A 89 8.07 -7.60 -4.81
N GLU A 90 8.10 -7.15 -3.57
CA GLU A 90 9.18 -7.42 -2.61
C GLU A 90 9.28 -8.90 -2.25
N SER A 91 8.15 -9.62 -2.14
CA SER A 91 8.11 -11.05 -1.84
C SER A 91 8.67 -11.95 -2.95
N TYR A 92 8.82 -11.44 -4.18
CA TYR A 92 9.54 -12.14 -5.25
C TYR A 92 11.07 -12.08 -5.11
N ILE A 93 11.58 -11.14 -4.31
CA ILE A 93 13.01 -10.91 -4.12
C ILE A 93 13.49 -11.48 -2.78
N PHE A 94 12.69 -11.30 -1.73
CA PHE A 94 13.04 -11.64 -0.37
C PHE A 94 12.01 -12.57 0.28
N ASN A 95 12.49 -13.47 1.13
CA ASN A 95 11.64 -14.19 2.07
C ASN A 95 11.23 -13.25 3.21
N ASN A 96 10.30 -12.36 2.91
CA ASN A 96 9.82 -11.32 3.84
C ASN A 96 8.59 -11.76 4.66
N HIS A 97 8.28 -13.06 4.69
CA HIS A 97 7.13 -13.65 5.36
C HIS A 97 7.01 -13.21 6.82
N LEU A 98 8.06 -13.44 7.63
CA LEU A 98 8.03 -13.15 9.06
C LEU A 98 7.96 -11.64 9.36
N LEU A 99 8.61 -10.81 8.55
CA LEU A 99 8.55 -9.36 8.69
C LEU A 99 7.13 -8.84 8.53
N TYR A 100 6.47 -9.25 7.45
CA TYR A 100 5.11 -8.81 7.16
C TYR A 100 4.06 -9.43 8.09
N ALA A 101 4.23 -10.70 8.48
CA ALA A 101 3.36 -11.32 9.48
C ALA A 101 3.41 -10.58 10.82
N LYS A 102 4.62 -10.22 11.29
CA LYS A 102 4.82 -9.40 12.49
C LYS A 102 4.24 -8.00 12.31
N TRP A 103 4.40 -7.39 11.14
CA TRP A 103 3.87 -6.04 10.92
C TRP A 103 2.34 -5.98 10.91
N LEU A 104 1.65 -7.06 10.53
CA LEU A 104 0.19 -7.13 10.73
C LEU A 104 -0.20 -7.09 12.21
N ASP A 105 0.62 -7.64 13.10
CA ASP A 105 0.43 -7.51 14.55
C ASP A 105 0.59 -6.05 15.01
N ASP A 106 1.59 -5.33 14.48
CA ASP A 106 1.77 -3.90 14.76
C ASP A 106 0.56 -3.09 14.29
N ILE A 107 0.02 -3.38 13.10
CA ILE A 107 -1.17 -2.71 12.58
C ILE A 107 -2.38 -2.95 13.51
N GLU A 108 -2.62 -4.19 13.92
CA GLU A 108 -3.70 -4.51 14.86
C GLU A 108 -3.55 -3.77 16.19
N GLN A 109 -2.34 -3.73 16.75
CA GLN A 109 -2.06 -3.03 18.01
C GLN A 109 -2.30 -1.52 17.93
N THR A 110 -2.21 -0.92 16.75
CA THR A 110 -2.50 0.51 16.55
C THR A 110 -3.97 0.80 16.30
N GLN A 111 -4.81 -0.22 16.06
CA GLN A 111 -6.23 -0.03 15.80
C GLN A 111 -6.91 0.63 17.00
N LYS A 112 -7.64 1.71 16.75
CA LYS A 112 -8.38 2.46 17.77
C LYS A 112 -9.62 1.67 18.24
N GLU A 113 -10.12 1.99 19.43
CA GLU A 113 -11.30 1.33 20.00
C GLU A 113 -12.54 1.41 19.11
N ASN A 114 -12.72 2.51 18.38
CA ASN A 114 -13.80 2.69 17.42
C ASN A 114 -13.64 1.88 16.13
N GLY A 115 -12.50 1.25 15.90
CA GLY A 115 -12.18 0.46 14.71
C GLY A 115 -11.31 1.15 13.67
N ALA A 116 -11.01 2.44 13.82
CA ALA A 116 -10.12 3.14 12.90
C ALA A 116 -8.71 2.52 12.91
N VAL A 117 -8.12 2.40 11.74
CA VAL A 117 -6.72 1.98 11.56
C VAL A 117 -5.92 3.19 11.09
N PRO A 118 -4.82 3.53 11.78
CA PRO A 118 -3.94 4.62 11.37
C PRO A 118 -3.27 4.39 10.01
N ASP A 119 -2.72 5.45 9.44
CA ASP A 119 -2.02 5.41 8.15
C ASP A 119 -0.59 4.86 8.26
N VAL A 120 -0.08 4.76 9.48
CA VAL A 120 1.25 4.25 9.83
C VAL A 120 1.19 3.22 10.97
N ALA A 121 2.07 2.24 10.96
CA ALA A 121 2.22 1.27 12.04
C ALA A 121 3.72 0.91 12.25
N PRO A 122 4.24 1.02 13.50
CA PRO A 122 3.61 1.61 14.69
C PRO A 122 3.23 3.09 14.50
N ASN A 123 2.17 3.54 15.18
CA ASN A 123 1.61 4.88 14.98
C ASN A 123 2.27 5.93 15.90
N TYR A 124 3.52 6.24 15.66
CA TYR A 124 4.30 7.16 16.49
C TYR A 124 3.80 8.63 16.43
N TRP A 125 3.39 9.11 15.25
CA TRP A 125 2.92 10.49 15.05
C TRP A 125 1.40 10.67 15.16
N ASP A 126 0.68 9.64 15.55
CA ASP A 126 -0.80 9.59 15.58
C ASP A 126 -1.45 10.05 14.26
N VAL A 127 -0.92 9.56 13.14
CA VAL A 127 -1.46 9.85 11.82
C VAL A 127 -2.61 8.88 11.53
N CYS A 128 -3.83 9.41 11.53
CA CYS A 128 -5.04 8.62 11.26
C CYS A 128 -6.03 9.50 10.49
N THR A 129 -6.03 9.40 9.17
CA THR A 129 -6.79 10.30 8.31
C THR A 129 -8.09 9.71 7.79
N ASP A 130 -8.39 8.47 8.15
CA ASP A 130 -9.57 7.72 7.68
C ASP A 130 -9.64 7.67 6.15
N ASN A 131 -8.97 6.72 5.56
CA ASN A 131 -8.98 6.46 4.12
C ASN A 131 -8.97 4.94 3.85
N MET A 132 -9.31 4.54 2.64
CA MET A 132 -9.33 3.13 2.24
C MET A 132 -7.99 2.65 1.69
N THR A 133 -7.21 3.56 1.12
CA THR A 133 -6.00 3.25 0.35
C THR A 133 -4.84 2.82 1.25
N TRP A 134 -4.49 3.59 2.29
CA TRP A 134 -3.37 3.27 3.18
C TRP A 134 -3.68 2.12 4.14
N PRO A 135 -4.71 2.20 5.01
CA PRO A 135 -5.05 1.10 5.89
C PRO A 135 -5.47 -0.18 5.18
N GLY A 136 -5.86 -0.09 3.90
CA GLY A 136 -6.11 -1.26 3.04
C GLY A 136 -4.93 -2.24 2.98
N ALA A 137 -3.71 -1.77 3.23
CA ALA A 137 -2.51 -2.61 3.38
C ALA A 137 -2.72 -3.77 4.36
N TYR A 138 -3.51 -3.57 5.41
CA TYR A 138 -3.81 -4.60 6.40
C TYR A 138 -4.36 -5.88 5.75
N LEU A 139 -5.28 -5.73 4.79
CA LEU A 139 -5.87 -6.85 4.06
C LEU A 139 -4.99 -7.30 2.89
N ILE A 140 -4.39 -6.35 2.17
CA ILE A 140 -3.56 -6.63 0.99
C ILE A 140 -2.34 -7.46 1.37
N ILE A 141 -1.68 -7.12 2.47
CA ILE A 141 -0.51 -7.85 2.97
C ILE A 141 -0.90 -9.23 3.49
N ALA A 142 -2.01 -9.37 4.22
CA ALA A 142 -2.49 -10.67 4.64
C ALA A 142 -2.81 -11.58 3.45
N ASN A 143 -3.39 -11.02 2.39
CA ASN A 143 -3.62 -11.72 1.13
C ASN A 143 -2.29 -12.11 0.46
N MET A 144 -1.31 -11.22 0.42
CA MET A 144 0.03 -11.48 -0.12
C MET A 144 0.71 -12.65 0.61
N LEU A 145 0.65 -12.68 1.94
CA LEU A 145 1.21 -13.76 2.74
C LEU A 145 0.57 -15.11 2.41
N TYR A 146 -0.73 -15.13 2.16
CA TYR A 146 -1.41 -16.33 1.74
C TYR A 146 -1.06 -16.74 0.30
N ASP A 147 -1.05 -15.81 -0.64
CA ASP A 147 -0.78 -16.10 -2.05
C ASP A 147 0.67 -16.50 -2.32
N GLN A 148 1.65 -15.90 -1.63
CA GLN A 148 3.08 -16.14 -1.84
C GLN A 148 3.65 -17.27 -0.97
N PHE A 149 3.19 -17.38 0.27
CA PHE A 149 3.76 -18.30 1.25
C PHE A 149 2.78 -19.40 1.71
N GLY A 150 1.52 -19.37 1.24
CA GLY A 150 0.48 -20.33 1.67
C GLY A 150 0.02 -20.14 3.12
N ASP A 151 0.45 -19.05 3.77
CA ASP A 151 0.17 -18.80 5.18
C ASP A 151 -1.17 -18.09 5.38
N LYS A 152 -2.17 -18.86 5.81
CA LYS A 152 -3.50 -18.35 6.16
C LYS A 152 -3.63 -17.87 7.61
N GLN A 153 -2.64 -18.12 8.46
CA GLN A 153 -2.73 -17.80 9.88
C GLN A 153 -2.90 -16.30 10.15
N PRO A 154 -2.20 -15.39 9.46
CA PRO A 154 -2.45 -13.96 9.61
C PRO A 154 -3.89 -13.56 9.28
N ILE A 155 -4.49 -14.15 8.24
CA ILE A 155 -5.89 -13.91 7.88
C ILE A 155 -6.80 -14.33 9.03
N ILE A 156 -6.65 -15.57 9.54
CA ILE A 156 -7.49 -16.10 10.62
C ILE A 156 -7.34 -15.27 11.89
N LYS A 157 -6.11 -14.93 12.26
CA LYS A 157 -5.78 -14.17 13.46
C LYS A 157 -6.40 -12.77 13.44
N HIS A 158 -6.22 -12.05 12.33
CA HIS A 158 -6.58 -10.64 12.21
C HIS A 158 -7.97 -10.39 11.63
N TYR A 159 -8.71 -11.44 11.22
CA TYR A 159 -10.02 -11.31 10.62
C TYR A 159 -10.99 -10.43 11.43
N PRO A 160 -11.13 -10.60 12.77
CA PRO A 160 -12.05 -9.77 13.57
C PRO A 160 -11.69 -8.27 13.53
N SER A 161 -10.39 -7.96 13.57
CA SER A 161 -9.86 -6.59 13.53
C SER A 161 -10.06 -5.96 12.15
N MET A 162 -9.77 -6.69 11.07
CA MET A 162 -10.03 -6.25 9.69
C MET A 162 -11.52 -5.98 9.46
N LYS A 163 -12.40 -6.88 9.91
CA LYS A 163 -13.87 -6.71 9.84
C LYS A 163 -14.33 -5.47 10.60
N LYS A 164 -13.76 -5.23 11.78
CA LYS A 164 -14.05 -4.05 12.61
C LYS A 164 -13.69 -2.75 11.88
N TRP A 165 -12.54 -2.70 11.23
CA TRP A 165 -12.14 -1.55 10.42
C TRP A 165 -13.04 -1.33 9.20
N MET A 166 -13.34 -2.38 8.42
CA MET A 166 -14.25 -2.29 7.27
C MET A 166 -15.62 -1.77 7.67
N ARG A 167 -16.14 -2.24 8.81
CA ARG A 167 -17.40 -1.76 9.37
C ARG A 167 -17.32 -0.29 9.78
N TYR A 168 -16.26 0.10 10.50
CA TYR A 168 -16.03 1.50 10.88
C TYR A 168 -16.06 2.45 9.68
N MET A 169 -15.34 2.11 8.61
CA MET A 169 -15.32 2.92 7.40
C MET A 169 -16.68 3.01 6.74
N LYS A 170 -17.37 1.87 6.63
CA LYS A 170 -18.72 1.81 6.09
C LYS A 170 -19.70 2.67 6.88
N ASP A 171 -19.79 2.45 8.20
CA ASP A 171 -20.76 3.13 9.06
C ASP A 171 -20.56 4.65 9.08
N LYS A 172 -19.32 5.11 8.89
CA LYS A 172 -18.97 6.53 8.99
C LYS A 172 -18.99 7.27 7.65
N TYR A 173 -18.61 6.61 6.57
CA TYR A 173 -18.32 7.30 5.31
C TYR A 173 -19.06 6.75 4.08
N MET A 174 -19.84 5.70 4.19
CA MET A 174 -20.61 5.18 3.06
C MET A 174 -21.97 5.84 2.96
N VAL A 175 -22.28 6.39 1.80
CA VAL A 175 -23.58 6.96 1.45
C VAL A 175 -24.04 6.32 0.14
N ASP A 176 -25.22 5.70 0.13
CA ASP A 176 -25.79 5.05 -1.06
C ASP A 176 -24.81 4.12 -1.78
N HIS A 177 -24.10 3.30 -1.01
CA HIS A 177 -23.05 2.36 -1.46
C HIS A 177 -21.82 3.02 -2.10
N ILE A 178 -21.63 4.32 -1.93
CA ILE A 178 -20.44 5.07 -2.34
C ILE A 178 -19.63 5.45 -1.09
N MET A 179 -18.36 5.06 -1.06
CA MET A 179 -17.44 5.49 -0.02
C MET A 179 -16.98 6.92 -0.31
N THR A 180 -17.37 7.86 0.55
CA THR A 180 -17.17 9.31 0.28
C THR A 180 -15.81 9.84 0.69
N LYS A 181 -15.00 9.02 1.35
CA LYS A 181 -13.75 9.46 1.98
C LYS A 181 -12.54 8.69 1.47
N ASP A 182 -11.56 9.43 0.97
CA ASP A 182 -10.15 9.03 0.82
C ASP A 182 -9.28 10.31 0.82
N ASN A 183 -7.96 10.16 1.01
CA ASN A 183 -7.05 11.31 1.08
C ASN A 183 -5.86 11.20 0.14
N PHE A 184 -5.51 9.98 -0.30
CA PHE A 184 -4.22 9.69 -0.91
C PHE A 184 -4.35 9.16 -2.34
N GLY A 185 -5.06 9.82 -3.20
CA GLY A 185 -5.22 9.40 -4.57
C GLY A 185 -3.98 9.58 -5.45
N ASP A 186 -4.07 10.49 -6.38
CA ASP A 186 -2.97 10.85 -7.29
C ASP A 186 -1.93 11.70 -6.53
N TRP A 187 -1.20 11.06 -5.61
CA TRP A 187 -0.27 11.74 -4.70
C TRP A 187 0.83 12.50 -5.44
N CYS A 188 1.39 11.90 -6.47
CA CYS A 188 2.44 12.51 -7.29
C CYS A 188 2.20 12.15 -8.76
N MET A 189 1.22 12.79 -9.40
CA MET A 189 1.00 12.63 -10.83
C MET A 189 2.26 13.03 -11.61
N PRO A 190 2.78 12.19 -12.52
CA PRO A 190 3.86 12.60 -13.41
C PRO A 190 3.47 13.87 -14.15
N PRO A 191 4.25 14.96 -14.04
CA PRO A 191 3.89 16.21 -14.70
C PRO A 191 4.32 16.20 -16.16
N GLU A 192 3.53 16.83 -17.02
CA GLU A 192 3.92 17.12 -18.41
C GLU A 192 4.99 18.23 -18.45
N SER A 193 5.04 19.04 -17.41
CA SER A 193 6.07 20.07 -17.20
C SER A 193 6.41 20.20 -15.72
N PRO A 194 7.61 20.72 -15.35
CA PRO A 194 8.03 20.86 -13.96
C PRO A 194 7.09 21.73 -13.10
N GLU A 195 6.40 22.69 -13.69
CA GLU A 195 5.47 23.58 -13.02
C GLU A 195 4.23 22.84 -12.50
N LEU A 196 3.91 21.69 -13.07
CA LEU A 196 2.74 20.89 -12.73
C LEU A 196 2.99 19.86 -11.63
N ILE A 197 4.20 19.73 -11.09
CA ILE A 197 4.56 18.69 -10.08
C ILE A 197 3.62 18.74 -8.87
N HIS A 198 3.19 19.92 -8.44
CA HIS A 198 2.26 20.10 -7.32
C HIS A 198 0.93 20.73 -7.76
N SER A 199 0.54 20.50 -9.00
CA SER A 199 -0.72 21.02 -9.51
C SER A 199 -1.89 20.48 -8.69
N LYS A 200 -2.78 21.38 -8.29
CA LYS A 200 -4.07 21.07 -7.65
C LYS A 200 -5.24 21.16 -8.64
N ASP A 201 -4.95 21.12 -9.93
CA ASP A 201 -5.98 21.13 -10.97
C ASP A 201 -6.89 19.90 -10.78
N PRO A 202 -8.20 20.08 -10.56
CA PRO A 202 -9.13 18.97 -10.37
C PRO A 202 -9.17 17.97 -11.53
N SER A 203 -8.85 18.39 -12.75
CA SER A 203 -8.79 17.48 -13.92
C SER A 203 -7.66 16.47 -13.83
N ARG A 204 -6.68 16.68 -12.96
CA ARG A 204 -5.51 15.83 -12.74
C ARG A 204 -5.61 14.99 -11.46
N ILE A 205 -6.65 15.16 -10.67
CA ILE A 205 -6.83 14.53 -9.38
C ILE A 205 -8.08 13.65 -9.42
N THR A 206 -7.92 12.36 -9.15
CA THR A 206 -9.04 11.44 -9.01
C THR A 206 -9.86 11.79 -7.76
N GLU A 207 -11.18 11.82 -7.90
CA GLU A 207 -12.08 12.10 -6.79
C GLU A 207 -11.87 11.13 -5.62
N ALA A 208 -11.86 11.65 -4.40
CA ALA A 208 -11.75 10.84 -3.18
C ALA A 208 -12.78 9.70 -3.11
N ALA A 209 -14.00 9.97 -3.56
CA ALA A 209 -15.06 8.97 -3.58
C ALA A 209 -14.84 7.86 -4.60
N VAL A 210 -14.17 8.15 -5.73
CA VAL A 210 -13.77 7.11 -6.71
C VAL A 210 -12.73 6.20 -6.08
N LEU A 211 -11.69 6.76 -5.46
CA LEU A 211 -10.64 6.01 -4.79
C LEU A 211 -11.19 5.18 -3.64
N GLY A 212 -11.91 5.81 -2.72
CA GLY A 212 -12.48 5.14 -1.55
C GLY A 212 -13.42 4.00 -1.96
N THR A 213 -14.25 4.21 -2.99
CA THR A 213 -15.22 3.19 -3.42
C THR A 213 -14.55 2.02 -4.13
N THR A 214 -13.58 2.28 -5.02
CA THR A 214 -12.85 1.21 -5.73
C THR A 214 -12.05 0.35 -4.76
N PHE A 215 -11.36 0.97 -3.78
CA PHE A 215 -10.65 0.22 -2.74
C PHE A 215 -11.61 -0.51 -1.80
N TYR A 216 -12.71 0.11 -1.37
CA TYR A 216 -13.70 -0.59 -0.54
C TYR A 216 -14.25 -1.83 -1.24
N TYR A 217 -14.57 -1.74 -2.54
CA TYR A 217 -14.99 -2.88 -3.35
C TYR A 217 -13.93 -3.98 -3.39
N TYR A 218 -12.68 -3.62 -3.70
CA TYR A 218 -11.56 -4.56 -3.74
C TYR A 218 -11.36 -5.27 -2.41
N LEU A 219 -11.31 -4.50 -1.32
CA LEU A 219 -11.10 -5.04 0.03
C LEU A 219 -12.29 -5.86 0.51
N SER A 220 -13.53 -5.52 0.13
CA SER A 220 -14.71 -6.34 0.40
C SER A 220 -14.60 -7.71 -0.27
N ASN A 221 -14.08 -7.80 -1.49
CA ASN A 221 -13.82 -9.08 -2.14
C ASN A 221 -12.72 -9.89 -1.45
N LEU A 222 -11.68 -9.24 -0.91
CA LEU A 222 -10.72 -9.92 -0.03
C LEU A 222 -11.41 -10.43 1.24
N MET A 223 -12.30 -9.65 1.85
CA MET A 223 -13.05 -10.09 3.04
C MET A 223 -13.98 -11.27 2.77
N VAL A 224 -14.54 -11.43 1.57
CA VAL A 224 -15.26 -12.65 1.16
C VAL A 224 -14.36 -13.87 1.28
N ARG A 225 -13.15 -13.79 0.72
CA ARG A 225 -12.13 -14.86 0.78
C ARG A 225 -11.69 -15.13 2.23
N PHE A 226 -11.43 -14.08 2.99
CA PHE A 226 -10.95 -14.17 4.37
C PHE A 226 -12.00 -14.74 5.32
N ALA A 227 -13.24 -14.35 5.16
CA ALA A 227 -14.35 -14.90 5.93
C ALA A 227 -14.49 -16.41 5.71
N ALA A 228 -14.35 -16.88 4.47
CA ALA A 228 -14.37 -18.32 4.17
C ALA A 228 -13.18 -19.05 4.82
N LEU A 229 -11.96 -18.50 4.74
CA LEU A 229 -10.76 -19.08 5.35
C LEU A 229 -10.80 -19.07 6.89
N ALA A 230 -11.42 -18.05 7.48
CA ALA A 230 -11.56 -17.91 8.93
C ALA A 230 -12.78 -18.61 9.51
N GLY A 231 -13.63 -19.25 8.69
CA GLY A 231 -14.79 -20.02 9.16
C GLY A 231 -16.05 -19.19 9.43
N TYR A 232 -16.21 -18.04 8.76
CA TYR A 232 -17.38 -17.14 8.88
C TYR A 232 -18.19 -17.07 7.58
N PRO A 233 -18.89 -18.14 7.14
CA PRO A 233 -19.56 -18.19 5.84
C PRO A 233 -20.65 -17.11 5.68
N GLN A 234 -21.36 -16.76 6.75
CA GLN A 234 -22.36 -15.72 6.71
C GLN A 234 -21.77 -14.33 6.43
N ASP A 235 -20.57 -14.05 6.95
CA ASP A 235 -19.87 -12.81 6.65
C ASP A 235 -19.42 -12.78 5.18
N ALA A 236 -18.97 -13.92 4.63
CA ALA A 236 -18.62 -14.02 3.21
C ALA A 236 -19.80 -13.64 2.30
N ASP A 237 -21.01 -14.12 2.63
CA ASP A 237 -22.23 -13.79 1.88
C ASP A 237 -22.61 -12.30 2.04
N ASN A 238 -22.43 -11.75 3.23
CA ASN A 238 -22.71 -10.34 3.48
C ASN A 238 -21.76 -9.43 2.69
N PHE A 239 -20.44 -9.71 2.72
CA PHE A 239 -19.45 -8.94 1.96
C PHE A 239 -19.65 -9.08 0.45
N ARG A 240 -20.05 -10.25 -0.05
CA ARG A 240 -20.35 -10.47 -1.47
C ARG A 240 -21.53 -9.59 -1.92
N LYS A 241 -22.64 -9.64 -1.20
CA LYS A 241 -23.82 -8.81 -1.48
C LYS A 241 -23.47 -7.31 -1.45
N GLU A 242 -22.73 -6.90 -0.44
CA GLU A 242 -22.29 -5.50 -0.33
C GLU A 242 -21.41 -5.07 -1.50
N SER A 243 -20.45 -5.90 -1.89
CA SER A 243 -19.57 -5.58 -3.02
C SER A 243 -20.33 -5.44 -4.35
N GLU A 244 -21.37 -6.26 -4.56
CA GLU A 244 -22.22 -6.14 -5.74
C GLU A 244 -23.00 -4.81 -5.76
N LEU A 245 -23.59 -4.42 -4.64
CA LEU A 245 -24.30 -3.14 -4.51
C LEU A 245 -23.35 -1.94 -4.71
N VAL A 246 -22.15 -2.01 -4.16
CA VAL A 246 -21.12 -0.99 -4.35
C VAL A 246 -20.73 -0.88 -5.83
N LYS A 247 -20.55 -2.01 -6.51
CA LYS A 247 -20.20 -2.03 -7.94
C LYS A 247 -21.33 -1.43 -8.80
N GLU A 248 -22.59 -1.77 -8.50
CA GLU A 248 -23.75 -1.22 -9.21
C GLU A 248 -23.85 0.30 -9.02
N ALA A 249 -23.78 0.76 -7.76
CA ALA A 249 -23.84 2.19 -7.44
C ALA A 249 -22.68 2.98 -8.08
N PHE A 250 -21.48 2.41 -8.06
CA PHE A 250 -20.28 3.01 -8.66
C PHE A 250 -20.44 3.17 -10.18
N ASN A 251 -20.86 2.12 -10.89
CA ASN A 251 -21.07 2.19 -12.33
C ASN A 251 -22.20 3.15 -12.68
N SER A 252 -23.30 3.12 -11.93
CA SER A 252 -24.43 4.05 -12.16
C SER A 252 -24.02 5.51 -12.01
N LYS A 253 -23.10 5.81 -11.10
CA LYS A 253 -22.68 7.18 -10.79
C LYS A 253 -21.53 7.68 -11.65
N TYR A 254 -20.54 6.84 -11.93
CA TYR A 254 -19.25 7.28 -12.47
C TYR A 254 -18.93 6.80 -13.87
N LEU A 255 -19.59 5.77 -14.39
CA LEU A 255 -19.33 5.30 -15.75
C LEU A 255 -20.05 6.18 -16.79
N HIS A 256 -19.27 6.84 -17.63
CA HIS A 256 -19.77 7.56 -18.81
C HIS A 256 -19.89 6.59 -19.99
N THR A 257 -21.04 5.99 -20.15
CA THR A 257 -21.28 4.91 -21.13
C THR A 257 -21.09 5.32 -22.59
N GLU A 258 -21.35 6.58 -22.92
CA GLU A 258 -21.17 7.11 -24.28
C GLU A 258 -19.69 7.38 -24.63
N LEU A 259 -18.88 7.72 -23.61
CA LEU A 259 -17.50 8.16 -23.79
C LEU A 259 -16.48 7.10 -23.34
N GLY A 260 -16.91 6.08 -22.60
CA GLY A 260 -16.07 4.96 -22.18
C GLY A 260 -15.01 5.30 -21.14
N TYR A 261 -15.35 6.10 -20.14
CA TYR A 261 -14.43 6.39 -19.04
C TYR A 261 -15.16 6.59 -17.70
N TYR A 262 -14.41 6.66 -16.59
CA TYR A 262 -14.94 6.89 -15.26
C TYR A 262 -14.67 8.31 -14.74
N SER A 263 -15.67 8.89 -14.06
CA SER A 263 -15.58 10.17 -13.34
C SER A 263 -15.01 11.30 -14.23
N ASN A 264 -13.91 11.92 -13.84
CA ASN A 264 -13.21 12.99 -14.56
C ASN A 264 -12.13 12.48 -15.54
N ASN A 265 -12.19 11.20 -15.94
CA ASN A 265 -11.28 10.57 -16.90
C ASN A 265 -9.79 10.58 -16.52
N THR A 266 -9.47 10.56 -15.23
CA THR A 266 -8.07 10.34 -14.84
C THR A 266 -7.64 8.91 -15.15
N VAL A 267 -6.34 8.73 -15.44
CA VAL A 267 -5.75 7.40 -15.65
C VAL A 267 -6.03 6.49 -14.45
N THR A 268 -5.92 7.04 -13.24
CA THR A 268 -6.16 6.32 -11.99
C THR A 268 -7.60 5.82 -11.88
N ALA A 269 -8.60 6.66 -12.17
CA ALA A 269 -10.01 6.27 -12.12
C ALA A 269 -10.31 5.09 -13.07
N ASN A 270 -9.80 5.14 -14.30
CA ASN A 270 -10.00 4.10 -15.30
C ASN A 270 -9.25 2.81 -14.93
N ILE A 271 -7.96 2.92 -14.57
CA ILE A 271 -7.13 1.74 -14.23
C ILE A 271 -7.65 1.02 -12.98
N LEU A 272 -8.03 1.72 -11.92
CA LEU A 272 -8.56 1.07 -10.72
C LEU A 272 -9.88 0.36 -11.01
N SER A 273 -10.76 0.96 -11.82
CA SER A 273 -12.02 0.34 -12.22
C SER A 273 -11.80 -0.95 -13.02
N LEU A 274 -10.84 -0.93 -13.95
CA LEU A 274 -10.42 -2.12 -14.72
C LEU A 274 -9.75 -3.16 -13.83
N ARG A 275 -8.75 -2.75 -13.06
CA ARG A 275 -7.91 -3.65 -12.23
C ARG A 275 -8.73 -4.40 -11.19
N PHE A 276 -9.72 -3.76 -10.57
CA PHE A 276 -10.55 -4.38 -9.56
C PHE A 276 -11.80 -5.08 -10.12
N GLY A 277 -11.97 -5.10 -11.45
CA GLY A 277 -13.06 -5.82 -12.12
C GLY A 277 -14.44 -5.17 -11.95
N MET A 278 -14.45 -3.85 -11.77
CA MET A 278 -15.70 -3.09 -11.64
C MET A 278 -16.34 -2.77 -12.99
N VAL A 279 -15.54 -2.66 -14.06
CA VAL A 279 -16.02 -2.33 -15.41
C VAL A 279 -16.93 -3.45 -15.94
N PRO A 280 -18.16 -3.14 -16.41
CA PRO A 280 -18.99 -4.13 -17.08
C PRO A 280 -18.31 -4.62 -18.36
N GLU A 281 -18.52 -5.88 -18.74
CA GLU A 281 -17.83 -6.55 -19.87
C GLU A 281 -17.89 -5.75 -21.16
N ALA A 282 -19.08 -5.19 -21.47
CA ALA A 282 -19.29 -4.42 -22.68
C ALA A 282 -18.45 -3.14 -22.83
N TYR A 283 -17.86 -2.66 -21.72
CA TYR A 283 -17.09 -1.40 -21.69
C TYR A 283 -15.59 -1.60 -21.46
N LYS A 284 -15.10 -2.82 -21.25
CA LYS A 284 -13.69 -3.06 -20.90
C LYS A 284 -12.72 -2.54 -21.95
N GLU A 285 -12.98 -2.80 -23.23
CA GLU A 285 -12.11 -2.36 -24.33
C GLU A 285 -12.14 -0.84 -24.55
N VAL A 286 -13.24 -0.18 -24.19
CA VAL A 286 -13.41 1.26 -24.41
C VAL A 286 -12.81 2.06 -23.26
N VAL A 287 -12.89 1.53 -22.02
CA VAL A 287 -12.31 2.16 -20.83
C VAL A 287 -10.78 2.01 -20.80
N PHE A 288 -10.23 1.01 -21.45
CA PHE A 288 -8.78 0.85 -21.62
C PHE A 288 -8.25 1.88 -22.62
#